data_2df7e7951ac5698fba1f74ff8e694c9e
#
_entry.id   2df7e7951ac5698fba1f74ff8e694c9e
#
_cell.length_a   1.000
_cell.length_b   1.000
_cell.length_c   1.000
_cell.angle_alpha   90.00
_cell.angle_beta   90.00
_cell.angle_gamma   90.00
#
_symmetry.space_group_name_H-M   'P 1'
#
loop_
_entity.id
_entity.type
_entity.pdbx_description
1 polymer ?
#
loop_
_entity_poly.entity_id
_entity_poly.type
_entity_poly.pdbx_seq_one_letter_code
_entity_poly.pdbx_strand_id
1 'polypeptide(L)'
;MKQFFRITAALLAAAFLLALTGCGSSSSAPSFTWFVDTIPANLDPQVASAAPDVIACENLYSGLVRKKADGEIVPDLSESWTISSDGKTYTFQIKDGLTYKAVKGASTDHTITAEDFVFAFRRIFQPQTNSPYAVEFAALENSAAVLAGTADASTLGVSAAGPLTLVFRLSEKDDNFLAKLTLPGAMPCDEAFFESTRGTYGLTAKTTLSSGSFYPVSYTHLRAH
;
A
#
# COMPACT_ATOMS: atom_id res chain seq x y z
N MET A 1 14.53 -23.43 66.63
CA MET A 1 13.61 -22.35 66.18
C MET A 1 14.21 -21.39 65.19
N LYS A 2 15.42 -20.82 65.41
CA LYS A 2 16.01 -19.81 64.47
C LYS A 2 16.32 -20.33 63.04
N GLN A 3 16.63 -21.61 62.87
CA GLN A 3 16.90 -22.18 61.54
C GLN A 3 15.60 -22.41 60.73
N PHE A 4 14.53 -22.83 61.39
CA PHE A 4 13.23 -23.03 60.76
C PHE A 4 12.66 -21.70 60.23
N PHE A 5 12.82 -20.62 60.95
CA PHE A 5 12.40 -19.28 60.54
C PHE A 5 13.18 -18.75 59.32
N ARG A 6 14.45 -19.13 59.19
CA ARG A 6 15.31 -18.70 58.04
C ARG A 6 14.91 -19.48 56.77
N ILE A 7 14.54 -20.72 56.89
CA ILE A 7 14.13 -21.54 55.74
C ILE A 7 12.74 -21.14 55.23
N THR A 8 11.80 -20.83 56.11
CA THR A 8 10.50 -20.33 55.74
C THR A 8 10.53 -18.94 55.12
N ALA A 9 11.40 -18.06 55.63
CA ALA A 9 11.62 -16.70 55.02
C ALA A 9 12.23 -16.81 53.64
N ALA A 10 13.21 -17.72 53.41
CA ALA A 10 13.82 -17.94 52.12
C ALA A 10 12.86 -18.53 51.09
N LEU A 11 11.97 -19.47 51.49
CA LEU A 11 10.94 -20.03 50.63
C LEU A 11 9.87 -19.00 50.24
N LEU A 12 9.48 -18.12 51.18
CA LEU A 12 8.54 -17.03 50.91
C LEU A 12 9.14 -15.99 49.96
N ALA A 13 10.42 -15.65 50.12
CA ALA A 13 11.13 -14.72 49.25
C ALA A 13 11.27 -15.31 47.82
N ALA A 14 11.59 -16.61 47.68
CA ALA A 14 11.65 -17.30 46.40
C ALA A 14 10.27 -17.38 45.70
N ALA A 15 9.19 -17.61 46.45
CA ALA A 15 7.83 -17.62 45.93
C ALA A 15 7.40 -16.21 45.45
N PHE A 16 7.84 -15.16 46.15
CA PHE A 16 7.57 -13.77 45.73
C PHE A 16 8.34 -13.36 44.48
N LEU A 17 9.59 -13.83 44.30
CA LEU A 17 10.38 -13.62 43.09
C LEU A 17 9.82 -14.33 41.87
N LEU A 18 9.21 -15.52 42.03
CA LEU A 18 8.53 -16.27 40.99
C LEU A 18 7.19 -15.63 40.56
N ALA A 19 6.54 -14.89 41.44
CA ALA A 19 5.30 -14.19 41.12
C ALA A 19 5.54 -12.91 40.28
N LEU A 20 6.77 -12.36 40.29
CA LEU A 20 7.13 -11.16 39.52
C LEU A 20 7.49 -11.43 38.06
N THR A 21 7.66 -12.70 37.66
CA THR A 21 7.94 -13.08 36.28
C THR A 21 6.68 -13.35 35.43
N GLY A 22 5.50 -13.20 36.02
CA GLY A 22 4.20 -13.54 35.42
C GLY A 22 3.56 -12.45 34.55
N CYS A 23 4.14 -11.27 34.38
CA CYS A 23 3.68 -10.28 33.42
C CYS A 23 4.42 -10.44 32.10
N GLY A 24 4.17 -11.55 31.42
CA GLY A 24 4.33 -11.62 29.97
C GLY A 24 3.31 -10.66 29.36
N SER A 25 3.72 -9.42 29.10
CA SER A 25 2.98 -8.51 28.24
C SER A 25 2.88 -9.19 26.87
N SER A 26 1.79 -9.89 26.60
CA SER A 26 1.37 -10.08 25.22
C SER A 26 1.13 -8.66 24.69
N SER A 27 2.10 -8.10 24.00
CA SER A 27 1.90 -6.90 23.19
C SER A 27 0.91 -7.29 22.10
N SER A 28 -0.38 -7.27 22.42
CA SER A 28 -1.40 -7.26 21.39
C SER A 28 -1.14 -6.00 20.57
N ALA A 29 -0.81 -6.17 19.29
CA ALA A 29 -0.74 -5.04 18.37
C ALA A 29 -2.02 -4.21 18.53
N PRO A 30 -1.95 -2.88 18.52
CA PRO A 30 -3.14 -2.06 18.63
C PRO A 30 -4.13 -2.49 17.54
N SER A 31 -5.31 -2.92 17.94
CA SER A 31 -6.38 -3.29 17.03
C SER A 31 -7.38 -2.15 16.93
N PHE A 32 -7.79 -1.85 15.72
CA PHE A 32 -8.83 -0.88 15.43
C PHE A 32 -9.96 -1.58 14.69
N THR A 33 -11.19 -1.38 15.14
CA THR A 33 -12.37 -1.97 14.49
C THR A 33 -13.17 -0.84 13.86
N TRP A 34 -13.38 -0.96 12.58
CA TRP A 34 -14.22 -0.05 11.81
C TRP A 34 -15.39 -0.80 11.20
N PHE A 35 -16.57 -0.21 11.31
CA PHE A 35 -17.78 -0.74 10.67
C PHE A 35 -17.93 -0.09 9.29
N VAL A 36 -18.15 -0.92 8.28
CA VAL A 36 -18.55 -0.49 6.94
C VAL A 36 -19.92 -1.07 6.64
N ASP A 37 -20.78 -0.30 6.04
CA ASP A 37 -22.17 -0.73 5.72
C ASP A 37 -22.19 -1.82 4.63
N THR A 38 -21.16 -1.88 3.83
CA THR A 38 -21.03 -2.82 2.72
C THR A 38 -19.61 -3.41 2.71
N ILE A 39 -19.51 -4.73 2.54
CA ILE A 39 -18.23 -5.42 2.40
C ILE A 39 -17.57 -4.97 1.08
N PRO A 40 -16.28 -4.56 1.09
CA PRO A 40 -15.56 -4.25 -0.13
C PRO A 40 -15.61 -5.42 -1.11
N ALA A 41 -15.87 -5.15 -2.38
CA ALA A 41 -15.93 -6.18 -3.42
C ALA A 41 -14.58 -6.45 -4.07
N ASN A 42 -13.70 -5.44 -4.08
CA ASN A 42 -12.40 -5.51 -4.72
C ASN A 42 -11.37 -4.65 -3.96
N LEU A 43 -10.23 -5.26 -3.63
CA LEU A 43 -9.10 -4.59 -2.98
C LEU A 43 -7.97 -4.25 -3.97
N ASP A 44 -8.20 -4.33 -5.27
CA ASP A 44 -7.27 -3.87 -6.30
C ASP A 44 -7.35 -2.33 -6.41
N PRO A 45 -6.31 -1.59 -6.00
CA PRO A 45 -6.36 -0.13 -5.93
C PRO A 45 -6.48 0.54 -7.31
N GLN A 46 -6.05 -0.11 -8.40
CA GLN A 46 -6.14 0.46 -9.75
C GLN A 46 -7.55 0.40 -10.34
N VAL A 47 -8.47 -0.38 -9.75
CA VAL A 47 -9.86 -0.51 -10.23
C VAL A 47 -10.92 -0.21 -9.16
N ALA A 48 -10.52 -0.01 -7.91
CA ALA A 48 -11.43 0.33 -6.83
C ALA A 48 -12.16 1.65 -7.11
N SER A 49 -13.51 1.62 -7.19
CA SER A 49 -14.35 2.79 -7.49
C SER A 49 -15.52 2.96 -6.54
N ALA A 50 -16.05 1.87 -5.98
CA ALA A 50 -17.07 1.93 -4.96
C ALA A 50 -16.50 2.45 -3.64
N ALA A 51 -17.26 3.25 -2.89
CA ALA A 51 -16.77 3.84 -1.64
C ALA A 51 -16.20 2.83 -0.64
N PRO A 52 -16.80 1.64 -0.40
CA PRO A 52 -16.23 0.64 0.49
C PRO A 52 -14.86 0.14 0.02
N ASP A 53 -14.68 -0.06 -1.30
CA ASP A 53 -13.43 -0.53 -1.90
C ASP A 53 -12.34 0.54 -1.75
N VAL A 54 -12.66 1.80 -2.07
CA VAL A 54 -11.75 2.96 -1.93
C VAL A 54 -11.29 3.11 -0.48
N ILE A 55 -12.22 3.11 0.48
CA ILE A 55 -11.92 3.22 1.90
C ILE A 55 -11.01 2.07 2.36
N ALA A 56 -11.28 0.84 1.90
CA ALA A 56 -10.44 -0.30 2.23
C ALA A 56 -9.02 -0.12 1.64
N CYS A 57 -8.92 0.27 0.38
CA CYS A 57 -7.63 0.52 -0.27
C CYS A 57 -6.83 1.63 0.42
N GLU A 58 -7.45 2.74 0.82
CA GLU A 58 -6.78 3.83 1.57
C GLU A 58 -6.18 3.37 2.91
N ASN A 59 -6.70 2.30 3.51
CA ASN A 59 -6.14 1.72 4.74
C ASN A 59 -5.09 0.64 4.48
N LEU A 60 -5.19 -0.07 3.36
CA LEU A 60 -4.29 -1.18 3.03
C LEU A 60 -3.03 -0.72 2.29
N TYR A 61 -3.12 0.38 1.56
CA TYR A 61 -2.03 0.83 0.71
C TYR A 61 -1.47 2.18 1.14
N SER A 62 -0.18 2.33 0.95
CA SER A 62 0.56 3.60 0.98
C SER A 62 1.06 3.89 -0.43
N GLY A 63 1.10 5.17 -0.80
CA GLY A 63 1.63 5.66 -2.07
C GLY A 63 2.91 6.47 -1.90
N LEU A 64 3.35 7.15 -2.95
CA LEU A 64 4.53 8.04 -2.90
C LEU A 64 4.36 9.14 -1.86
N VAL A 65 3.18 9.70 -1.77
CA VAL A 65 2.79 10.81 -0.91
C VAL A 65 1.46 10.51 -0.23
N ARG A 66 1.21 11.18 0.89
CA ARG A 66 -0.07 11.13 1.59
C ARG A 66 -0.56 12.53 1.93
N LYS A 67 -1.86 12.68 2.09
CA LYS A 67 -2.50 13.92 2.49
C LYS A 67 -2.75 13.89 4.00
N LYS A 68 -2.31 14.91 4.72
CA LYS A 68 -2.62 15.11 6.14
C LYS A 68 -4.05 15.65 6.33
N ALA A 69 -4.52 15.65 7.57
CA ALA A 69 -5.84 16.19 7.94
C ALA A 69 -6.00 17.69 7.64
N ASP A 70 -4.91 18.45 7.65
CA ASP A 70 -4.87 19.88 7.29
C ASP A 70 -4.80 20.13 5.77
N GLY A 71 -4.72 19.06 4.97
CA GLY A 71 -4.64 19.12 3.52
C GLY A 71 -3.22 19.16 2.96
N GLU A 72 -2.19 19.26 3.78
CA GLU A 72 -0.80 19.24 3.34
C GLU A 72 -0.43 17.89 2.73
N ILE A 73 0.27 17.91 1.58
CA ILE A 73 0.83 16.72 0.94
C ILE A 73 2.26 16.52 1.47
N VAL A 74 2.51 15.35 2.02
CA VAL A 74 3.79 14.98 2.62
C VAL A 74 4.30 13.65 2.07
N PRO A 75 5.62 13.37 2.12
CA PRO A 75 6.16 12.06 1.74
C PRO A 75 5.53 10.92 2.53
N ASP A 76 5.32 9.77 1.85
CA ASP A 76 4.89 8.52 2.48
C ASP A 76 5.90 7.41 2.14
N LEU A 77 5.74 6.65 1.04
CA LEU A 77 6.77 5.70 0.58
C LEU A 77 7.97 6.40 -0.08
N SER A 78 7.81 7.64 -0.55
CA SER A 78 8.96 8.43 -0.97
C SER A 78 9.66 9.11 0.20
N GLU A 79 10.97 9.37 0.08
CA GLU A 79 11.71 10.24 0.98
C GLU A 79 11.51 11.72 0.61
N SER A 80 11.50 11.99 -0.69
CA SER A 80 11.45 13.33 -1.26
C SER A 80 11.00 13.29 -2.71
N TRP A 81 10.71 14.46 -3.25
CA TRP A 81 10.51 14.66 -4.69
C TRP A 81 11.05 16.04 -5.13
N THR A 82 11.30 16.16 -6.42
CA THR A 82 11.62 17.41 -7.10
C THR A 82 10.67 17.63 -8.26
N ILE A 83 10.43 18.89 -8.59
CA ILE A 83 9.60 19.31 -9.72
C ILE A 83 10.45 20.18 -10.61
N SER A 84 10.43 19.94 -11.92
CA SER A 84 11.12 20.79 -12.91
C SER A 84 10.53 22.20 -12.93
N SER A 85 11.31 23.16 -13.43
CA SER A 85 10.91 24.58 -13.47
C SER A 85 9.65 24.83 -14.30
N ASP A 86 9.37 23.97 -15.28
CA ASP A 86 8.17 24.03 -16.13
C ASP A 86 6.95 23.32 -15.50
N GLY A 87 7.15 22.68 -14.33
CA GLY A 87 6.09 21.96 -13.63
C GLY A 87 5.64 20.67 -14.30
N LYS A 88 6.40 20.13 -15.26
CA LYS A 88 5.99 18.96 -16.05
C LYS A 88 6.72 17.67 -15.69
N THR A 89 7.86 17.74 -15.02
CA THR A 89 8.62 16.55 -14.62
C THR A 89 8.66 16.46 -13.09
N TYR A 90 8.22 15.33 -12.56
CA TYR A 90 8.29 15.01 -11.14
C TYR A 90 9.22 13.83 -10.96
N THR A 91 10.23 14.00 -10.10
CA THR A 91 11.19 12.92 -9.77
C THR A 91 11.07 12.61 -8.30
N PHE A 92 10.71 11.36 -7.98
CA PHE A 92 10.57 10.86 -6.60
C PHE A 92 11.74 9.96 -6.24
N GLN A 93 12.25 10.13 -5.02
CA GLN A 93 13.16 9.18 -4.39
C GLN A 93 12.36 8.31 -3.43
N ILE A 94 12.27 7.01 -3.71
CA ILE A 94 11.57 6.02 -2.88
C ILE A 94 12.50 5.61 -1.73
N LYS A 95 11.94 5.38 -0.54
CA LYS A 95 12.67 4.88 0.62
C LYS A 95 13.22 3.48 0.35
N ASP A 96 14.43 3.20 0.81
CA ASP A 96 15.02 1.88 0.70
C ASP A 96 14.44 0.90 1.73
N GLY A 97 14.47 -0.40 1.40
CA GLY A 97 14.07 -1.48 2.31
C GLY A 97 12.57 -1.62 2.55
N LEU A 98 11.72 -0.94 1.78
CA LEU A 98 10.28 -1.10 1.86
C LEU A 98 9.86 -2.46 1.30
N THR A 99 8.95 -3.14 2.00
CA THR A 99 8.41 -4.43 1.58
C THR A 99 6.89 -4.43 1.64
N TYR A 100 6.28 -5.19 0.74
CA TYR A 100 4.86 -5.48 0.83
C TYR A 100 4.54 -6.36 2.04
N LYS A 101 3.30 -6.31 2.47
CA LYS A 101 2.74 -7.14 3.54
C LYS A 101 1.60 -7.98 3.00
N ALA A 102 1.52 -9.21 3.46
CA ALA A 102 0.46 -10.12 3.08
C ALA A 102 0.08 -11.05 4.25
N VAL A 103 -1.06 -11.72 4.10
CA VAL A 103 -1.49 -12.75 5.05
C VAL A 103 -0.49 -13.92 5.07
N LYS A 104 -0.34 -14.57 6.23
CA LYS A 104 0.53 -15.75 6.38
C LYS A 104 0.21 -16.82 5.32
N GLY A 105 1.24 -17.23 4.59
CA GLY A 105 1.15 -18.22 3.51
C GLY A 105 0.90 -17.64 2.11
N ALA A 106 0.79 -16.31 1.95
CA ALA A 106 1.05 -15.65 0.69
C ALA A 106 2.55 -15.36 0.55
N SER A 107 3.03 -15.15 -0.67
CA SER A 107 4.41 -14.68 -0.90
C SER A 107 4.58 -13.29 -0.31
N THR A 108 5.65 -13.08 0.47
CA THR A 108 5.91 -11.81 1.17
C THR A 108 7.29 -11.21 0.86
N ASP A 109 8.07 -11.87 -0.01
CA ASP A 109 9.43 -11.47 -0.31
C ASP A 109 9.50 -10.43 -1.45
N HIS A 110 8.49 -9.55 -1.50
CA HIS A 110 8.38 -8.52 -2.52
C HIS A 110 8.81 -7.17 -1.96
N THR A 111 9.87 -6.61 -2.51
CA THR A 111 10.37 -5.26 -2.18
C THR A 111 9.66 -4.23 -3.05
N ILE A 112 9.29 -3.10 -2.45
CA ILE A 112 8.66 -2.00 -3.19
C ILE A 112 9.74 -1.20 -3.91
N THR A 113 9.61 -1.09 -5.22
CA THR A 113 10.54 -0.41 -6.12
C THR A 113 9.82 0.61 -7.02
N ALA A 114 10.59 1.37 -7.80
CA ALA A 114 10.02 2.28 -8.79
C ALA A 114 9.24 1.56 -9.90
N GLU A 115 9.64 0.32 -10.24
CA GLU A 115 8.95 -0.47 -11.27
C GLU A 115 7.53 -0.86 -10.85
N ASP A 116 7.25 -1.03 -9.55
CA ASP A 116 5.90 -1.33 -9.08
C ASP A 116 4.93 -0.17 -9.34
N PHE A 117 5.41 1.06 -9.25
CA PHE A 117 4.64 2.25 -9.64
C PHE A 117 4.49 2.34 -11.15
N VAL A 118 5.56 2.07 -11.91
CA VAL A 118 5.50 2.05 -13.38
C VAL A 118 4.46 1.03 -13.83
N PHE A 119 4.47 -0.17 -13.28
CA PHE A 119 3.50 -1.21 -13.60
C PHE A 119 2.07 -0.79 -13.22
N ALA A 120 1.86 -0.23 -12.02
CA ALA A 120 0.56 0.26 -11.57
C ALA A 120 -0.04 1.30 -12.55
N PHE A 121 0.77 2.29 -12.96
CA PHE A 121 0.33 3.30 -13.91
C PHE A 121 0.08 2.73 -15.31
N ARG A 122 0.91 1.80 -15.81
CA ARG A 122 0.65 1.09 -17.06
C ARG A 122 -0.68 0.34 -17.02
N ARG A 123 -1.00 -0.32 -15.91
CA ARG A 123 -2.30 -0.98 -15.72
C ARG A 123 -3.47 -0.01 -15.81
N ILE A 124 -3.37 1.19 -15.22
CA ILE A 124 -4.44 2.21 -15.29
C ILE A 124 -4.78 2.55 -16.74
N PHE A 125 -3.79 2.61 -17.62
CA PHE A 125 -3.98 3.01 -19.02
C PHE A 125 -4.15 1.82 -19.98
N GLN A 126 -4.09 0.59 -19.50
CA GLN A 126 -4.47 -0.58 -20.33
C GLN A 126 -6.00 -0.62 -20.52
N PRO A 127 -6.51 -0.65 -21.77
CA PRO A 127 -7.96 -0.62 -22.02
C PRO A 127 -8.74 -1.71 -21.29
N GLN A 128 -8.16 -2.92 -21.19
CA GLN A 128 -8.80 -4.05 -20.51
C GLN A 128 -8.94 -3.88 -18.99
N THR A 129 -8.15 -3.01 -18.37
CA THR A 129 -8.26 -2.73 -16.94
C THR A 129 -9.51 -1.90 -16.63
N ASN A 130 -9.95 -1.07 -17.58
CA ASN A 130 -11.09 -0.16 -17.41
C ASN A 130 -11.01 0.64 -16.09
N SER A 131 -9.81 1.17 -15.80
CA SER A 131 -9.53 1.88 -14.56
C SER A 131 -10.29 3.21 -14.48
N PRO A 132 -10.97 3.51 -13.36
CA PRO A 132 -11.62 4.80 -13.15
C PRO A 132 -10.61 5.94 -13.00
N TYR A 133 -9.32 5.62 -12.76
CA TYR A 133 -8.26 6.60 -12.52
C TYR A 133 -7.58 7.12 -13.79
N ALA A 134 -7.85 6.55 -14.96
CA ALA A 134 -7.23 7.00 -16.21
C ALA A 134 -7.50 8.49 -16.49
N VAL A 135 -8.70 8.98 -16.17
CA VAL A 135 -9.07 10.40 -16.32
C VAL A 135 -8.30 11.30 -15.36
N GLU A 136 -8.01 10.85 -14.14
CA GLU A 136 -7.29 11.63 -13.14
C GLU A 136 -5.84 11.89 -13.56
N PHE A 137 -5.22 10.93 -14.24
CA PHE A 137 -3.83 10.97 -14.69
C PHE A 137 -3.68 11.27 -16.18
N ALA A 138 -4.71 11.83 -16.83
CA ALA A 138 -4.71 12.13 -18.26
C ALA A 138 -3.60 13.11 -18.71
N ALA A 139 -3.05 13.91 -17.79
CA ALA A 139 -1.92 14.80 -18.05
C ALA A 139 -0.59 14.08 -18.32
N LEU A 140 -0.46 12.77 -18.02
CA LEU A 140 0.76 12.01 -18.33
C LEU A 140 1.02 12.00 -19.85
N GLU A 141 2.28 12.12 -20.25
CA GLU A 141 2.68 11.99 -21.65
C GLU A 141 2.16 10.66 -22.23
N ASN A 142 1.68 10.72 -23.46
CA ASN A 142 1.12 9.58 -24.20
C ASN A 142 -0.11 8.90 -23.58
N SER A 143 -0.68 9.40 -22.49
CA SER A 143 -1.82 8.80 -21.78
C SER A 143 -2.99 8.46 -22.69
N ALA A 144 -3.41 9.41 -23.55
CA ALA A 144 -4.52 9.22 -24.48
C ALA A 144 -4.23 8.15 -25.54
N ALA A 145 -3.02 8.13 -26.09
CA ALA A 145 -2.63 7.15 -27.10
C ALA A 145 -2.52 5.73 -26.53
N VAL A 146 -1.99 5.59 -25.32
CA VAL A 146 -1.90 4.30 -24.61
C VAL A 146 -3.31 3.80 -24.26
N LEU A 147 -4.17 4.67 -23.73
CA LEU A 147 -5.55 4.30 -23.38
C LEU A 147 -6.37 3.89 -24.61
N ALA A 148 -6.12 4.53 -25.75
CA ALA A 148 -6.75 4.18 -27.03
C ALA A 148 -6.15 2.91 -27.68
N GLY A 149 -5.08 2.34 -27.11
CA GLY A 149 -4.36 1.19 -27.68
C GLY A 149 -3.59 1.51 -28.96
N THR A 150 -3.33 2.80 -29.26
CA THR A 150 -2.58 3.27 -30.44
C THR A 150 -1.09 3.46 -30.15
N ALA A 151 -0.68 3.42 -28.88
CA ALA A 151 0.71 3.45 -28.47
C ALA A 151 0.96 2.36 -27.42
N ASP A 152 2.21 1.88 -27.34
CA ASP A 152 2.64 0.92 -26.35
C ASP A 152 2.65 1.52 -24.94
N ALA A 153 2.25 0.72 -23.93
CA ALA A 153 2.22 1.15 -22.52
C ALA A 153 3.59 1.62 -21.99
N SER A 154 4.69 1.16 -22.57
CA SER A 154 6.04 1.59 -22.21
C SER A 154 6.34 3.04 -22.57
N THR A 155 5.52 3.64 -23.45
CA THR A 155 5.66 5.05 -23.87
C THR A 155 4.94 6.03 -22.94
N LEU A 156 4.18 5.53 -21.96
CA LEU A 156 3.49 6.36 -20.97
C LEU A 156 4.53 7.20 -20.20
N GLY A 157 4.19 8.43 -19.89
CA GLY A 157 5.03 9.39 -19.16
C GLY A 157 5.35 8.97 -17.72
N VAL A 158 5.64 7.68 -17.47
CA VAL A 158 6.09 7.13 -16.19
C VAL A 158 7.25 6.18 -16.43
N SER A 159 8.33 6.33 -15.68
CA SER A 159 9.52 5.47 -15.83
C SER A 159 10.33 5.37 -14.55
N ALA A 160 10.99 4.23 -14.34
CA ALA A 160 12.03 4.08 -13.32
C ALA A 160 13.38 4.52 -13.90
N ALA A 161 14.02 5.51 -13.26
CA ALA A 161 15.39 5.94 -13.58
C ALA A 161 16.43 5.14 -12.77
N GLY A 162 15.97 4.26 -11.90
CA GLY A 162 16.72 3.37 -11.04
C GLY A 162 15.76 2.64 -10.10
N PRO A 163 16.23 1.67 -9.30
CA PRO A 163 15.35 0.88 -8.44
C PRO A 163 14.48 1.71 -7.51
N LEU A 164 14.98 2.85 -7.04
CA LEU A 164 14.30 3.73 -6.07
C LEU A 164 14.02 5.13 -6.64
N THR A 165 14.20 5.33 -7.94
CA THR A 165 13.99 6.66 -8.56
C THR A 165 12.89 6.55 -9.61
N LEU A 166 11.75 7.18 -9.33
CA LEU A 166 10.58 7.22 -10.21
C LEU A 166 10.42 8.59 -10.83
N VAL A 167 10.15 8.62 -12.13
CA VAL A 167 9.97 9.86 -12.89
C VAL A 167 8.63 9.86 -13.59
N PHE A 168 7.85 10.93 -13.37
CA PHE A 168 6.66 11.25 -14.15
C PHE A 168 6.94 12.39 -15.09
N ARG A 169 6.44 12.30 -16.33
CA ARG A 169 6.45 13.36 -17.33
C ARG A 169 5.03 13.67 -17.75
N LEU A 170 4.67 14.94 -17.69
CA LEU A 170 3.36 15.45 -18.06
C LEU A 170 3.43 16.16 -19.40
N SER A 171 2.43 15.98 -20.24
CA SER A 171 2.24 16.72 -21.49
C SER A 171 1.97 18.21 -21.22
N GLU A 172 1.27 18.50 -20.14
CA GLU A 172 0.96 19.83 -19.65
C GLU A 172 1.10 19.91 -18.14
N LYS A 173 1.29 21.13 -17.60
CA LYS A 173 1.37 21.33 -16.16
C LYS A 173 0.03 21.01 -15.51
N ASP A 174 0.05 20.23 -14.44
CA ASP A 174 -1.10 19.94 -13.59
C ASP A 174 -0.77 20.30 -12.14
N ASP A 175 -1.34 21.40 -11.66
CA ASP A 175 -1.10 21.89 -10.28
C ASP A 175 -1.65 20.94 -9.20
N ASN A 176 -2.55 20.02 -9.57
CA ASN A 176 -3.13 19.04 -8.68
C ASN A 176 -2.44 17.67 -8.77
N PHE A 177 -1.40 17.50 -9.59
CA PHE A 177 -0.79 16.19 -9.83
C PHE A 177 -0.33 15.50 -8.53
N LEU A 178 0.33 16.23 -7.61
CA LEU A 178 0.73 15.68 -6.31
C LEU A 178 -0.47 15.21 -5.46
N ALA A 179 -1.57 15.96 -5.49
CA ALA A 179 -2.77 15.58 -4.76
C ALA A 179 -3.41 14.32 -5.36
N LYS A 180 -3.41 14.18 -6.69
CA LYS A 180 -3.90 12.98 -7.38
C LYS A 180 -3.06 11.74 -7.05
N LEU A 181 -1.77 11.88 -6.76
CA LEU A 181 -0.91 10.76 -6.32
C LEU A 181 -1.29 10.20 -4.94
N THR A 182 -2.22 10.80 -4.22
CA THR A 182 -2.80 10.24 -2.98
C THR A 182 -3.98 9.31 -3.24
N LEU A 183 -4.50 9.25 -4.47
CA LEU A 183 -5.62 8.37 -4.85
C LEU A 183 -5.19 6.89 -4.88
N PRO A 184 -6.10 5.95 -4.59
CA PRO A 184 -5.78 4.52 -4.62
C PRO A 184 -5.12 4.05 -5.91
N GLY A 185 -5.54 4.55 -7.06
CA GLY A 185 -4.95 4.19 -8.36
C GLY A 185 -3.45 4.41 -8.46
N ALA A 186 -2.89 5.37 -7.70
CA ALA A 186 -1.45 5.68 -7.70
C ALA A 186 -0.62 4.78 -6.77
N MET A 187 -1.22 3.81 -6.08
CA MET A 187 -0.53 2.89 -5.19
C MET A 187 0.29 1.87 -5.98
N PRO A 188 1.45 1.41 -5.45
CA PRO A 188 2.31 0.47 -6.17
C PRO A 188 1.66 -0.91 -6.32
N CYS A 189 2.01 -1.62 -7.38
CA CYS A 189 1.56 -2.98 -7.67
C CYS A 189 2.75 -3.82 -8.15
N ASP A 190 3.09 -4.86 -7.41
CA ASP A 190 4.12 -5.83 -7.82
C ASP A 190 3.63 -6.65 -9.01
N GLU A 191 4.33 -6.54 -10.15
CA GLU A 191 3.94 -7.21 -11.40
C GLU A 191 3.98 -8.72 -11.27
N ALA A 192 5.03 -9.28 -10.69
CA ALA A 192 5.20 -10.73 -10.56
C ALA A 192 4.10 -11.34 -9.68
N PHE A 193 3.77 -10.67 -8.56
CA PHE A 193 2.66 -11.09 -7.71
C PHE A 193 1.33 -10.96 -8.43
N PHE A 194 1.06 -9.82 -9.08
CA PHE A 194 -0.16 -9.58 -9.84
C PHE A 194 -0.40 -10.70 -10.86
N GLU A 195 0.60 -11.04 -11.68
CA GLU A 195 0.50 -12.10 -12.67
C GLU A 195 0.27 -13.48 -12.03
N SER A 196 0.94 -13.76 -10.89
CA SER A 196 0.77 -15.01 -10.15
C SER A 196 -0.67 -15.26 -9.70
N THR A 197 -1.44 -14.19 -9.49
CA THR A 197 -2.85 -14.27 -9.05
C THR A 197 -3.81 -14.71 -10.14
N ARG A 198 -3.37 -14.71 -11.41
CA ARG A 198 -4.16 -15.16 -12.56
C ARG A 198 -5.55 -14.52 -12.65
N GLY A 199 -5.61 -13.21 -12.49
CA GLY A 199 -6.85 -12.43 -12.57
C GLY A 199 -7.67 -12.38 -11.29
N THR A 200 -7.15 -12.85 -10.16
CA THR A 200 -7.83 -12.79 -8.86
C THR A 200 -7.20 -11.76 -7.90
N TYR A 201 -6.34 -10.88 -8.41
CA TYR A 201 -5.70 -9.82 -7.61
C TYR A 201 -6.76 -8.95 -6.91
N GLY A 202 -6.58 -8.72 -5.61
CA GLY A 202 -7.51 -7.94 -4.81
C GLY A 202 -8.82 -8.63 -4.42
N LEU A 203 -9.08 -9.87 -4.87
CA LEU A 203 -10.35 -10.55 -4.59
C LEU A 203 -10.33 -11.38 -3.30
N THR A 204 -9.18 -11.67 -2.75
CA THR A 204 -9.02 -12.41 -1.48
C THR A 204 -7.82 -11.90 -0.70
N ALA A 205 -7.77 -12.18 0.60
CA ALA A 205 -6.60 -11.84 1.41
C ALA A 205 -5.29 -12.47 0.89
N LYS A 206 -5.35 -13.65 0.27
CA LYS A 206 -4.17 -14.34 -0.29
C LYS A 206 -3.71 -13.79 -1.63
N THR A 207 -4.57 -13.07 -2.32
CA THR A 207 -4.28 -12.44 -3.62
C THR A 207 -4.17 -10.93 -3.52
N THR A 208 -3.85 -10.42 -2.31
CA THR A 208 -3.66 -9.00 -2.03
C THR A 208 -2.32 -8.79 -1.37
N LEU A 209 -1.45 -7.95 -1.94
CA LEU A 209 -0.27 -7.38 -1.30
C LEU A 209 -0.58 -5.97 -0.87
N SER A 210 -0.24 -5.64 0.37
CA SER A 210 -0.45 -4.30 0.93
C SER A 210 0.87 -3.56 1.03
N SER A 211 0.93 -2.33 0.52
CA SER A 211 2.07 -1.44 0.69
C SER A 211 1.99 -0.58 1.96
N GLY A 212 0.84 -0.58 2.65
CA GLY A 212 0.56 0.23 3.83
C GLY A 212 0.83 -0.46 5.16
N SER A 213 0.28 0.13 6.23
CA SER A 213 0.46 -0.37 7.59
C SER A 213 -0.39 -1.59 7.92
N PHE A 214 -1.48 -1.81 7.19
CA PHE A 214 -2.42 -2.91 7.38
C PHE A 214 -2.40 -3.85 6.18
N TYR A 215 -2.81 -5.09 6.41
CA TYR A 215 -3.05 -6.09 5.36
C TYR A 215 -4.30 -6.92 5.72
N PRO A 216 -5.05 -7.44 4.72
CA PRO A 216 -6.24 -8.24 5.00
C PRO A 216 -5.85 -9.60 5.58
N VAL A 217 -6.41 -9.97 6.73
CA VAL A 217 -6.17 -11.28 7.37
C VAL A 217 -7.16 -12.32 6.85
N SER A 218 -8.41 -11.93 6.69
CA SER A 218 -9.46 -12.74 6.06
C SER A 218 -10.39 -11.81 5.30
N TYR A 219 -10.88 -12.30 4.17
CA TYR A 219 -11.80 -11.59 3.34
C TYR A 219 -12.82 -12.61 2.83
N THR A 220 -14.04 -12.54 3.32
CA THR A 220 -15.12 -13.43 2.94
C THR A 220 -16.15 -12.67 2.15
N HIS A 221 -16.35 -13.04 0.89
CA HIS A 221 -17.52 -12.62 0.14
C HIS A 221 -18.72 -13.37 0.70
N LEU A 222 -19.65 -12.65 1.30
CA LEU A 222 -20.99 -13.18 1.49
C LEU A 222 -21.65 -13.23 0.12
N ARG A 223 -21.65 -14.41 -0.52
CA ARG A 223 -22.55 -14.63 -1.65
C ARG A 223 -23.96 -14.59 -1.06
N ALA A 224 -24.76 -13.61 -1.46
CA ALA A 224 -26.19 -13.70 -1.31
C ALA A 224 -26.64 -14.95 -2.09
N HIS A 225 -27.30 -15.88 -1.42
CA HIS A 225 -27.97 -17.00 -2.03
C HIS A 225 -29.30 -16.52 -2.61
#